data_591ded6c6a457d171e4d5b25adbe8dfb
#
_entry.id   591ded6c6a457d171e4d5b25adbe8dfb
#
_cell.length_a   1.000
_cell.length_b   1.000
_cell.length_c   1.000
_cell.angle_alpha   90.00
_cell.angle_beta   90.00
_cell.angle_gamma   90.00
#
_symmetry.space_group_name_H-M   'P 1'
#
loop_
_entity.id
_entity.type
_entity.pdbx_description
1 polymer ?
#
loop_
_entity_poly.entity_id
_entity_poly.type
_entity_poly.pdbx_seq_one_letter_code
_entity_poly.pdbx_strand_id
1 'polypeptide(L)'
;EFAAQGDPSAESSRAVAAARIFAAAVSARLSEFAERVAEKASLAPDDESLATTAGYLAASKATWQLCSLIFVEPGDGTGIVSEGLEEWFKENASALNLGENGLPERLRALLSEIATISEENGMGNQSGNDTTAPHMNPEDASQYWSCFTSLVALGWTDAAIDLVGLHSCWDEWRMGKERAKPHAELLEAVVALLRCTPRLKLIDESELAEEEQHGDGLGDADEDLSDIFGGLNTHRRRRDGDETSNKFTATSAPQFSAFREAWVRQVQRVIDDNALFDTCGDSELAQGCRAALQTMVGEETAIKRAVGANSNWLELFIASARNKFVSLRVAGDCAALLRKCIASQGKSHHSPELDELIISILEADASAVASAVSKHLDAWFLANVAEML
;
A
#
# COMPACT_ATOMS: atom_id res chain seq x y z
N GLU A 1 -55.42 -12.58 -10.56
CA GLU A 1 -54.40 -11.80 -9.84
C GLU A 1 -53.07 -12.58 -9.84
N PHE A 2 -52.26 -12.42 -10.89
CA PHE A 2 -50.88 -12.93 -10.88
C PHE A 2 -50.05 -11.84 -10.22
N ALA A 3 -49.62 -12.06 -8.99
CA ALA A 3 -48.57 -11.29 -8.37
C ALA A 3 -47.30 -11.51 -9.22
N ALA A 4 -46.79 -10.44 -9.80
CA ALA A 4 -45.53 -10.45 -10.46
C ALA A 4 -44.45 -10.81 -9.40
N GLN A 5 -44.02 -12.08 -9.39
CA GLN A 5 -42.85 -12.50 -8.66
C GLN A 5 -41.67 -11.78 -9.34
N GLY A 6 -41.15 -10.75 -8.69
CA GLY A 6 -39.92 -10.10 -9.10
C GLY A 6 -38.79 -11.13 -9.21
N ASP A 7 -37.95 -11.01 -10.18
CA ASP A 7 -36.78 -11.87 -10.34
C ASP A 7 -35.89 -11.73 -9.08
N PRO A 8 -35.66 -12.80 -8.30
CA PRO A 8 -34.90 -12.72 -7.04
C PRO A 8 -33.45 -12.26 -7.27
N SER A 9 -32.91 -12.45 -8.48
CA SER A 9 -31.57 -11.97 -8.85
C SER A 9 -31.55 -10.44 -9.00
N ALA A 10 -32.60 -9.86 -9.58
CA ALA A 10 -32.73 -8.42 -9.73
C ALA A 10 -32.99 -7.68 -8.40
N GLU A 11 -33.68 -8.32 -7.46
CA GLU A 11 -33.88 -7.78 -6.11
C GLU A 11 -32.57 -7.79 -5.31
N SER A 12 -31.80 -8.87 -5.41
CA SER A 12 -30.47 -8.99 -4.77
C SER A 12 -29.49 -7.92 -5.32
N SER A 13 -29.43 -7.73 -6.63
CA SER A 13 -28.56 -6.72 -7.25
C SER A 13 -28.93 -5.29 -6.82
N ARG A 14 -30.24 -5.00 -6.69
CA ARG A 14 -30.72 -3.68 -6.20
C ARG A 14 -30.37 -3.46 -4.73
N ALA A 15 -30.44 -4.49 -3.90
CA ALA A 15 -30.09 -4.40 -2.49
C ALA A 15 -28.57 -4.13 -2.33
N VAL A 16 -27.72 -4.81 -3.09
CA VAL A 16 -26.26 -4.57 -3.10
C VAL A 16 -25.96 -3.15 -3.56
N ALA A 17 -26.57 -2.67 -4.65
CA ALA A 17 -26.37 -1.30 -5.13
C ALA A 17 -26.82 -0.25 -4.09
N ALA A 18 -27.96 -0.49 -3.41
CA ALA A 18 -28.42 0.40 -2.34
C ALA A 18 -27.45 0.42 -1.14
N ALA A 19 -26.93 -0.74 -0.75
CA ALA A 19 -25.94 -0.85 0.33
C ALA A 19 -24.64 -0.09 -0.02
N ARG A 20 -24.17 -0.16 -1.27
CA ARG A 20 -22.99 0.60 -1.76
C ARG A 20 -23.24 2.11 -1.67
N ILE A 21 -24.36 2.59 -2.18
CA ILE A 21 -24.70 4.02 -2.12
C ILE A 21 -24.79 4.50 -0.67
N PHE A 22 -25.40 3.70 0.21
CA PHE A 22 -25.50 4.01 1.63
C PHE A 22 -24.11 4.04 2.29
N ALA A 23 -23.29 3.00 2.09
CA ALA A 23 -21.94 2.91 2.65
C ALA A 23 -21.06 4.08 2.19
N ALA A 24 -21.11 4.44 0.90
CA ALA A 24 -20.40 5.59 0.35
C ALA A 24 -20.87 6.91 0.94
N ALA A 25 -22.17 7.12 1.11
CA ALA A 25 -22.72 8.34 1.72
C ALA A 25 -22.27 8.52 3.18
N VAL A 26 -22.29 7.45 3.98
CA VAL A 26 -21.81 7.48 5.36
C VAL A 26 -20.30 7.71 5.40
N SER A 27 -19.51 7.05 4.54
CA SER A 27 -18.07 7.23 4.43
C SER A 27 -17.72 8.70 4.12
N ALA A 28 -18.41 9.31 3.15
CA ALA A 28 -18.19 10.71 2.79
C ALA A 28 -18.46 11.65 3.98
N ARG A 29 -19.52 11.41 4.73
CA ARG A 29 -19.86 12.21 5.90
C ARG A 29 -18.87 12.05 7.05
N LEU A 30 -18.44 10.83 7.33
CA LEU A 30 -17.42 10.57 8.35
C LEU A 30 -16.09 11.21 7.97
N SER A 31 -15.70 11.15 6.69
CA SER A 31 -14.49 11.80 6.20
C SER A 31 -14.55 13.32 6.37
N GLU A 32 -15.63 13.97 5.93
CA GLU A 32 -15.84 15.40 6.10
C GLU A 32 -15.75 15.83 7.59
N PHE A 33 -16.38 15.05 8.48
CA PHE A 33 -16.35 15.35 9.92
C PHE A 33 -14.94 15.14 10.51
N ALA A 34 -14.27 14.05 10.19
CA ALA A 34 -12.95 13.73 10.69
C ALA A 34 -11.93 14.80 10.25
N GLU A 35 -11.96 15.22 8.99
CA GLU A 35 -11.08 16.27 8.46
C GLU A 35 -11.31 17.61 9.14
N ARG A 36 -12.56 18.04 9.30
CA ARG A 36 -12.91 19.31 9.95
C ARG A 36 -12.50 19.34 11.43
N VAL A 37 -12.60 18.22 12.13
CA VAL A 37 -12.20 18.13 13.54
C VAL A 37 -10.68 18.05 13.65
N ALA A 38 -10.01 17.30 12.76
CA ALA A 38 -8.56 17.24 12.69
C ALA A 38 -7.93 18.61 12.39
N GLU A 39 -8.51 19.37 11.44
CA GLU A 39 -8.09 20.76 11.17
C GLU A 39 -8.19 21.64 12.40
N LYS A 40 -9.32 21.58 13.13
CA LYS A 40 -9.50 22.34 14.36
C LYS A 40 -8.51 21.92 15.45
N ALA A 41 -8.26 20.62 15.60
CA ALA A 41 -7.30 20.10 16.55
C ALA A 41 -5.87 20.57 16.24
N SER A 42 -5.50 20.66 14.97
CA SER A 42 -4.19 21.20 14.56
C SER A 42 -4.01 22.68 14.86
N LEU A 43 -5.11 23.46 14.85
CA LEU A 43 -5.11 24.88 15.21
C LEU A 43 -5.13 25.12 16.73
N ALA A 44 -5.51 24.13 17.54
CA ALA A 44 -5.59 24.18 18.98
C ALA A 44 -4.88 22.96 19.62
N PRO A 45 -3.55 22.87 19.51
CA PRO A 45 -2.80 21.69 19.94
C PRO A 45 -2.89 21.41 21.45
N ASP A 46 -3.23 22.42 22.27
CA ASP A 46 -3.39 22.31 23.72
C ASP A 46 -4.80 21.81 24.14
N ASP A 47 -5.74 21.68 23.19
CA ASP A 47 -7.09 21.16 23.46
C ASP A 47 -7.15 19.63 23.37
N GLU A 48 -6.88 18.98 24.51
CA GLU A 48 -6.89 17.51 24.63
C GLU A 48 -8.25 16.88 24.28
N SER A 49 -9.36 17.59 24.55
CA SER A 49 -10.71 17.11 24.21
C SER A 49 -10.91 17.05 22.69
N LEU A 50 -10.40 18.06 21.99
CA LEU A 50 -10.49 18.14 20.52
C LEU A 50 -9.59 17.09 19.86
N ALA A 51 -8.37 16.89 20.39
CA ALA A 51 -7.45 15.84 19.94
C ALA A 51 -8.07 14.45 20.13
N THR A 52 -8.68 14.18 21.28
CA THR A 52 -9.37 12.90 21.56
C THR A 52 -10.53 12.69 20.61
N THR A 53 -11.33 13.73 20.34
CA THR A 53 -12.46 13.66 19.41
C THR A 53 -11.98 13.39 17.97
N ALA A 54 -10.90 14.01 17.55
CA ALA A 54 -10.29 13.78 16.24
C ALA A 54 -9.84 12.32 16.09
N GLY A 55 -9.16 11.77 17.11
CA GLY A 55 -8.74 10.37 17.14
C GLY A 55 -9.93 9.39 17.07
N TYR A 56 -10.99 9.66 17.83
CA TYR A 56 -12.22 8.84 17.80
C TYR A 56 -12.86 8.84 16.41
N LEU A 57 -13.00 10.00 15.78
CA LEU A 57 -13.60 10.11 14.45
C LEU A 57 -12.74 9.43 13.37
N ALA A 58 -11.41 9.56 13.46
CA ALA A 58 -10.49 8.89 12.55
C ALA A 58 -10.59 7.36 12.68
N ALA A 59 -10.64 6.82 13.90
CA ALA A 59 -10.85 5.39 14.16
C ALA A 59 -12.21 4.90 13.66
N SER A 60 -13.27 5.71 13.86
CA SER A 60 -14.62 5.41 13.36
C SER A 60 -14.66 5.38 11.84
N LYS A 61 -14.02 6.34 11.16
CA LYS A 61 -13.87 6.36 9.70
C LYS A 61 -13.17 5.09 9.21
N ALA A 62 -12.02 4.76 9.78
CA ALA A 62 -11.26 3.58 9.40
C ALA A 62 -12.07 2.29 9.59
N THR A 63 -12.79 2.16 10.71
CA THR A 63 -13.67 1.03 10.99
C THR A 63 -14.80 0.92 9.97
N TRP A 64 -15.45 2.04 9.63
CA TRP A 64 -16.53 2.06 8.63
C TRP A 64 -16.05 1.65 7.25
N GLN A 65 -14.94 2.21 6.80
CA GLN A 65 -14.35 1.87 5.50
C GLN A 65 -13.98 0.39 5.41
N LEU A 66 -13.42 -0.19 6.50
CA LEU A 66 -13.11 -1.61 6.53
C LEU A 66 -14.37 -2.48 6.51
N CYS A 67 -15.42 -2.10 7.25
CA CYS A 67 -16.73 -2.77 7.17
C CYS A 67 -17.28 -2.73 5.74
N SER A 68 -17.25 -1.57 5.09
CA SER A 68 -17.72 -1.42 3.71
C SER A 68 -16.94 -2.32 2.76
N LEU A 69 -15.62 -2.35 2.87
CA LEU A 69 -14.75 -3.19 2.06
C LEU A 69 -15.06 -4.68 2.23
N ILE A 70 -15.32 -5.14 3.45
CA ILE A 70 -15.49 -6.58 3.74
C ILE A 70 -16.92 -7.07 3.49
N PHE A 71 -17.94 -6.26 3.78
CA PHE A 71 -19.34 -6.71 3.75
C PHE A 71 -20.13 -6.20 2.53
N VAL A 72 -19.71 -5.09 1.90
CA VAL A 72 -20.46 -4.46 0.80
C VAL A 72 -19.74 -4.61 -0.55
N GLU A 73 -18.45 -4.33 -0.63
CA GLU A 73 -17.68 -4.35 -1.87
C GLU A 73 -17.49 -5.73 -2.50
N PRO A 74 -17.36 -6.86 -1.74
CA PRO A 74 -17.26 -8.17 -2.34
C PRO A 74 -18.45 -8.56 -3.23
N GLY A 75 -19.56 -7.83 -3.14
CA GLY A 75 -20.71 -7.97 -4.01
C GLY A 75 -20.48 -7.59 -5.48
N ASP A 76 -19.29 -7.10 -5.88
CA ASP A 76 -18.91 -6.82 -7.27
C ASP A 76 -18.63 -8.07 -8.12
N GLY A 77 -18.66 -9.25 -7.51
CA GLY A 77 -18.48 -10.54 -8.17
C GLY A 77 -17.04 -11.06 -8.18
N THR A 78 -16.02 -10.26 -7.90
CA THR A 78 -14.62 -10.75 -7.82
C THR A 78 -14.29 -11.34 -6.45
N GLY A 79 -14.81 -10.73 -5.39
CA GLY A 79 -14.54 -11.09 -3.99
C GLY A 79 -13.07 -10.90 -3.56
N ILE A 80 -12.24 -10.27 -4.40
CA ILE A 80 -10.83 -10.00 -4.10
C ILE A 80 -10.75 -8.70 -3.31
N VAL A 81 -10.13 -8.76 -2.13
CA VAL A 81 -10.04 -7.61 -1.21
C VAL A 81 -8.62 -7.12 -0.95
N SER A 82 -7.61 -7.76 -1.53
CA SER A 82 -6.20 -7.44 -1.27
C SER A 82 -5.84 -6.00 -1.60
N GLU A 83 -6.35 -5.48 -2.71
CA GLU A 83 -6.06 -4.11 -3.18
C GLU A 83 -6.81 -3.06 -2.35
N GLY A 84 -8.11 -3.29 -2.10
CA GLY A 84 -8.90 -2.44 -1.21
C GLY A 84 -8.34 -2.39 0.22
N LEU A 85 -7.80 -3.50 0.73
CA LEU A 85 -7.11 -3.54 2.03
C LEU A 85 -5.82 -2.71 2.03
N GLU A 86 -5.06 -2.72 0.92
CA GLU A 86 -3.87 -1.88 0.75
C GLU A 86 -4.23 -0.39 0.77
N GLU A 87 -5.24 0.02 0.00
CA GLU A 87 -5.72 1.40 -0.07
C GLU A 87 -6.28 1.86 1.27
N TRP A 88 -7.15 1.05 1.87
CA TRP A 88 -7.68 1.30 3.21
C TRP A 88 -6.56 1.53 4.24
N PHE A 89 -5.54 0.68 4.23
CA PHE A 89 -4.42 0.79 5.16
C PHE A 89 -3.63 2.10 4.93
N LYS A 90 -3.34 2.45 3.67
CA LYS A 90 -2.65 3.71 3.33
C LYS A 90 -3.38 4.94 3.82
N GLU A 91 -4.68 5.00 3.57
CA GLU A 91 -5.52 6.14 3.97
C GLU A 91 -5.62 6.30 5.48
N ASN A 92 -5.61 5.20 6.21
CA ASN A 92 -5.87 5.18 7.65
C ASN A 92 -4.62 4.94 8.52
N ALA A 93 -3.43 4.78 7.95
CA ALA A 93 -2.22 4.40 8.67
C ALA A 93 -1.91 5.31 9.89
N SER A 94 -2.19 6.62 9.78
CA SER A 94 -2.02 7.57 10.89
C SER A 94 -3.07 7.38 11.99
N ALA A 95 -4.30 6.99 11.64
CA ALA A 95 -5.40 6.77 12.58
C ALA A 95 -5.29 5.42 13.32
N LEU A 96 -4.64 4.45 12.67
CA LEU A 96 -4.49 3.09 13.19
C LEU A 96 -3.52 2.99 14.38
N ASN A 97 -2.76 4.06 14.68
CA ASN A 97 -1.82 4.12 15.80
C ASN A 97 -0.93 2.88 15.89
N LEU A 98 -0.17 2.62 14.83
CA LEU A 98 0.65 1.41 14.65
C LEU A 98 1.84 1.33 15.64
N GLY A 99 1.97 2.31 16.53
CA GLY A 99 3.04 2.42 17.52
C GLY A 99 4.34 2.96 16.93
N GLU A 100 5.36 3.09 17.77
CA GLU A 100 6.67 3.67 17.41
C GLU A 100 7.39 2.88 16.31
N ASN A 101 7.11 1.58 16.19
CA ASN A 101 7.70 0.72 15.17
C ASN A 101 6.85 0.63 13.89
N GLY A 102 5.70 1.28 13.84
CA GLY A 102 4.87 1.35 12.64
C GLY A 102 5.54 2.13 11.51
N LEU A 103 5.22 1.80 10.27
CA LEU A 103 5.83 2.45 9.09
C LEU A 103 5.73 3.98 9.12
N PRO A 104 4.60 4.62 9.48
CA PRO A 104 4.51 6.08 9.50
C PRO A 104 5.53 6.74 10.42
N GLU A 105 5.74 6.17 11.62
CA GLU A 105 6.70 6.71 12.59
C GLU A 105 8.15 6.47 12.17
N ARG A 106 8.44 5.27 11.65
CA ARG A 106 9.76 4.94 11.11
C ARG A 106 10.13 5.84 9.93
N LEU A 107 9.17 6.10 9.03
CA LEU A 107 9.39 7.00 7.90
C LEU A 107 9.62 8.44 8.36
N ARG A 108 8.86 8.92 9.35
CA ARG A 108 9.04 10.26 9.92
C ARG A 108 10.43 10.41 10.56
N ALA A 109 10.85 9.40 11.33
CA ALA A 109 12.17 9.39 11.95
C ALA A 109 13.30 9.41 10.89
N LEU A 110 13.17 8.58 9.85
CA LEU A 110 14.11 8.55 8.73
C LEU A 110 14.19 9.91 8.01
N LEU A 111 13.05 10.51 7.68
CA LEU A 111 13.04 11.82 6.99
C LEU A 111 13.65 12.92 7.86
N SER A 112 13.46 12.87 9.19
CA SER A 112 14.11 13.79 10.13
C SER A 112 15.63 13.57 10.16
N GLU A 113 16.12 12.32 10.14
CA GLU A 113 17.55 12.00 10.08
C GLU A 113 18.18 12.50 8.78
N ILE A 114 17.52 12.26 7.63
CA ILE A 114 17.97 12.74 6.30
C ILE A 114 18.02 14.29 6.26
N ALA A 115 17.02 14.97 6.83
CA ALA A 115 17.02 16.43 6.90
C ALA A 115 18.22 16.96 7.71
N THR A 116 18.53 16.34 8.86
CA THR A 116 19.70 16.69 9.67
C THR A 116 21.02 16.49 8.90
N ILE A 117 21.17 15.37 8.20
CA ILE A 117 22.33 15.08 7.34
C ILE A 117 22.48 16.18 6.28
N SER A 118 21.37 16.60 5.66
CA SER A 118 21.39 17.63 4.62
C SER A 118 21.77 19.00 5.15
N GLU A 119 21.33 19.37 6.36
CA GLU A 119 21.68 20.62 7.02
C GLU A 119 23.16 20.65 7.41
N GLU A 120 23.68 19.58 7.98
CA GLU A 120 25.10 19.46 8.36
C GLU A 120 26.02 19.58 7.13
N ASN A 121 25.67 18.93 6.02
CA ASN A 121 26.41 19.05 4.76
C ASN A 121 26.36 20.48 4.18
N GLY A 122 25.24 21.20 4.37
CA GLY A 122 25.08 22.59 3.93
C GLY A 122 25.92 23.59 4.73
N MET A 123 26.05 23.39 6.04
CA MET A 123 26.82 24.30 6.92
C MET A 123 28.33 24.12 6.79
N GLY A 124 28.81 22.91 6.45
CA GLY A 124 30.25 22.63 6.28
C GLY A 124 30.91 23.41 5.15
N ASN A 125 30.18 23.83 4.14
CA ASN A 125 30.70 24.56 2.97
C ASN A 125 30.95 26.05 3.22
N GLN A 126 30.51 26.64 4.33
CA GLN A 126 30.69 28.09 4.62
C GLN A 126 31.86 28.42 5.55
N SER A 127 32.40 27.45 6.24
CA SER A 127 33.51 27.64 7.15
C SER A 127 34.77 27.08 6.51
N GLY A 128 35.59 27.93 5.91
CA GLY A 128 36.84 27.58 5.22
C GLY A 128 37.94 27.01 6.14
N ASN A 129 37.63 26.30 7.19
CA ASN A 129 38.54 25.60 8.07
C ASN A 129 38.32 24.10 7.93
N ASP A 130 39.36 23.41 7.58
CA ASP A 130 39.67 22.00 7.41
C ASP A 130 39.04 21.09 8.49
N THR A 131 37.71 20.90 8.47
CA THR A 131 37.04 19.91 9.29
C THR A 131 36.67 18.73 8.38
N THR A 132 37.48 17.70 8.45
CA THR A 132 37.28 16.37 7.88
C THR A 132 36.10 15.62 8.50
N ALA A 133 34.95 16.24 8.60
CA ALA A 133 33.72 15.50 8.88
C ALA A 133 33.36 14.70 7.63
N PRO A 134 33.13 13.39 7.72
CA PRO A 134 32.73 12.60 6.57
C PRO A 134 31.40 13.14 6.04
N HIS A 135 31.35 13.40 4.75
CA HIS A 135 30.10 13.77 4.07
C HIS A 135 29.15 12.56 4.12
N MET A 136 28.06 12.66 4.86
CA MET A 136 27.04 11.61 4.92
C MET A 136 26.03 11.80 3.81
N ASN A 137 25.59 10.70 3.21
CA ASN A 137 24.56 10.69 2.18
C ASN A 137 23.21 10.26 2.81
N PRO A 138 22.06 10.53 2.16
CA PRO A 138 20.76 10.08 2.63
C PRO A 138 20.66 8.57 2.90
N GLU A 139 21.33 7.76 2.08
CA GLU A 139 21.37 6.30 2.20
C GLU A 139 22.23 5.79 3.36
N ASP A 140 23.06 6.64 3.97
CA ASP A 140 23.85 6.32 5.16
C ASP A 140 22.99 6.37 6.44
N ALA A 141 21.75 6.89 6.35
CA ALA A 141 20.79 6.87 7.46
C ALA A 141 20.46 5.43 7.88
N SER A 142 20.46 5.18 9.18
CA SER A 142 20.44 3.83 9.78
C SER A 142 19.26 2.97 9.35
N GLN A 143 18.12 3.59 9.01
CA GLN A 143 16.89 2.90 8.64
C GLN A 143 16.53 3.01 7.15
N TYR A 144 17.39 3.56 6.32
CA TYR A 144 17.08 3.83 4.92
C TYR A 144 16.55 2.60 4.17
N TRP A 145 17.36 1.53 4.10
CA TRP A 145 16.99 0.32 3.37
C TRP A 145 15.87 -0.48 4.03
N SER A 146 15.77 -0.44 5.36
CA SER A 146 14.66 -1.09 6.07
C SER A 146 13.33 -0.36 5.83
N CYS A 147 13.31 0.98 5.81
CA CYS A 147 12.14 1.76 5.42
C CYS A 147 11.79 1.54 3.95
N PHE A 148 12.77 1.57 3.05
CA PHE A 148 12.53 1.29 1.63
C PHE A 148 11.83 -0.05 1.41
N THR A 149 12.38 -1.13 2.00
CA THR A 149 11.75 -2.47 1.86
C THR A 149 10.37 -2.54 2.50
N SER A 150 10.13 -1.81 3.60
CA SER A 150 8.81 -1.73 4.23
C SER A 150 7.79 -0.97 3.38
N LEU A 151 8.20 0.14 2.75
CA LEU A 151 7.36 0.90 1.80
C LEU A 151 6.93 0.02 0.64
N VAL A 152 7.88 -0.76 0.08
CA VAL A 152 7.60 -1.74 -0.98
C VAL A 152 6.64 -2.82 -0.49
N ALA A 153 6.87 -3.39 0.70
CA ALA A 153 6.04 -4.45 1.27
C ALA A 153 4.59 -4.01 1.48
N LEU A 154 4.39 -2.78 1.94
CA LEU A 154 3.08 -2.22 2.28
C LEU A 154 2.42 -1.45 1.12
N GLY A 155 3.07 -1.43 -0.07
CA GLY A 155 2.50 -0.83 -1.27
C GLY A 155 2.60 0.69 -1.36
N TRP A 156 3.38 1.34 -0.51
CA TRP A 156 3.63 2.78 -0.58
C TRP A 156 4.63 3.09 -1.70
N THR A 157 4.23 2.72 -2.92
CA THR A 157 5.09 2.68 -4.10
C THR A 157 5.70 4.04 -4.43
N ASP A 158 4.89 5.11 -4.39
CA ASP A 158 5.37 6.46 -4.70
C ASP A 158 6.40 6.92 -3.65
N ALA A 159 6.13 6.70 -2.37
CA ALA A 159 7.08 7.02 -1.30
C ALA A 159 8.38 6.19 -1.40
N ALA A 160 8.28 4.94 -1.85
CA ALA A 160 9.47 4.11 -2.10
C ALA A 160 10.30 4.66 -3.26
N ILE A 161 9.66 5.10 -4.35
CA ILE A 161 10.31 5.72 -5.51
C ILE A 161 10.95 7.05 -5.12
N ASP A 162 10.24 7.88 -4.34
CA ASP A 162 10.76 9.17 -3.86
C ASP A 162 11.98 8.96 -2.96
N LEU A 163 11.92 7.99 -2.04
CA LEU A 163 13.04 7.67 -1.15
C LEU A 163 14.28 7.24 -1.96
N VAL A 164 14.12 6.32 -2.91
CA VAL A 164 15.22 5.89 -3.82
C VAL A 164 15.73 7.06 -4.66
N GLY A 165 14.86 8.00 -5.01
CA GLY A 165 15.24 9.23 -5.73
C GLY A 165 16.23 10.12 -4.97
N LEU A 166 16.34 9.99 -3.65
CA LEU A 166 17.28 10.73 -2.80
C LEU A 166 18.70 10.10 -2.77
N HIS A 167 18.87 8.89 -3.30
CA HIS A 167 20.13 8.17 -3.24
C HIS A 167 21.25 8.89 -4.01
N SER A 168 22.41 9.04 -3.40
CA SER A 168 23.55 9.81 -3.95
C SER A 168 24.09 9.31 -5.29
N CYS A 169 23.88 8.02 -5.61
CA CYS A 169 24.34 7.46 -6.88
C CYS A 169 23.78 8.18 -8.11
N TRP A 170 22.59 8.81 -8.02
CA TRP A 170 21.99 9.57 -9.11
C TRP A 170 22.80 10.82 -9.45
N ASP A 171 23.29 11.53 -8.43
CA ASP A 171 24.13 12.71 -8.62
C ASP A 171 25.51 12.33 -9.12
N GLU A 172 26.08 11.27 -8.55
CA GLU A 172 27.36 10.75 -9.03
C GLU A 172 27.30 10.31 -10.50
N TRP A 173 26.22 9.64 -10.90
CA TRP A 173 26.01 9.23 -12.29
C TRP A 173 25.82 10.43 -13.21
N ARG A 174 25.04 11.45 -12.80
CA ARG A 174 24.89 12.71 -13.56
C ARG A 174 26.21 13.46 -13.73
N MET A 175 27.09 13.35 -12.75
CA MET A 175 28.48 13.90 -12.84
C MET A 175 29.41 13.07 -13.71
N GLY A 176 28.95 11.97 -14.31
CA GLY A 176 29.72 11.10 -15.19
C GLY A 176 30.69 10.16 -14.47
N LYS A 177 30.44 9.87 -13.18
CA LYS A 177 31.25 8.89 -12.44
C LYS A 177 30.84 7.47 -12.85
N GLU A 178 31.66 6.82 -13.69
CA GLU A 178 31.39 5.46 -14.20
C GLU A 178 31.13 4.42 -13.10
N ARG A 179 31.71 4.58 -11.92
CA ARG A 179 31.50 3.69 -10.78
C ARG A 179 30.07 3.69 -10.26
N ALA A 180 29.32 4.78 -10.45
CA ALA A 180 27.95 4.90 -10.00
C ALA A 180 26.95 4.27 -10.98
N LYS A 181 27.37 4.00 -12.23
CA LYS A 181 26.51 3.49 -13.29
C LYS A 181 25.82 2.17 -12.92
N PRO A 182 26.52 1.13 -12.41
CA PRO A 182 25.84 -0.13 -12.04
C PRO A 182 24.77 0.06 -10.97
N HIS A 183 25.04 0.91 -9.98
CA HIS A 183 24.09 1.23 -8.91
C HIS A 183 22.85 1.94 -9.45
N ALA A 184 23.03 2.92 -10.34
CA ALA A 184 21.93 3.63 -10.99
C ALA A 184 21.09 2.69 -11.88
N GLU A 185 21.73 1.78 -12.65
CA GLU A 185 21.04 0.79 -13.48
C GLU A 185 20.19 -0.18 -12.62
N LEU A 186 20.71 -0.65 -11.48
CA LEU A 186 19.97 -1.50 -10.57
C LEU A 186 18.76 -0.77 -9.95
N LEU A 187 18.95 0.47 -9.49
CA LEU A 187 17.85 1.27 -8.95
C LEU A 187 16.81 1.60 -10.01
N GLU A 188 17.23 1.91 -11.24
CA GLU A 188 16.32 2.16 -12.37
C GLU A 188 15.45 0.93 -12.67
N ALA A 189 16.04 -0.26 -12.67
CA ALA A 189 15.31 -1.51 -12.84
C ALA A 189 14.25 -1.72 -11.73
N VAL A 190 14.61 -1.48 -10.47
CA VAL A 190 13.69 -1.59 -9.34
C VAL A 190 12.56 -0.58 -9.43
N VAL A 191 12.87 0.68 -9.75
CA VAL A 191 11.87 1.75 -9.93
C VAL A 191 10.91 1.44 -11.08
N ALA A 192 11.42 0.92 -12.20
CA ALA A 192 10.59 0.50 -13.33
C ALA A 192 9.60 -0.59 -12.92
N LEU A 193 10.06 -1.61 -12.18
CA LEU A 193 9.20 -2.67 -11.67
C LEU A 193 8.15 -2.16 -10.69
N LEU A 194 8.49 -1.21 -9.82
CA LEU A 194 7.54 -0.58 -8.90
C LEU A 194 6.44 0.17 -9.66
N ARG A 195 6.79 0.94 -10.69
CA ARG A 195 5.83 1.69 -11.53
C ARG A 195 4.90 0.78 -12.33
N CYS A 196 5.40 -0.39 -12.72
CA CYS A 196 4.65 -1.38 -13.48
C CYS A 196 3.90 -2.40 -12.59
N THR A 197 3.78 -2.15 -11.28
CA THR A 197 3.00 -3.04 -10.40
C THR A 197 1.55 -3.10 -10.86
N PRO A 198 1.02 -4.28 -11.19
CA PRO A 198 -0.37 -4.43 -11.65
C PRO A 198 -1.37 -3.97 -10.59
N ARG A 199 -2.42 -3.28 -11.03
CA ARG A 199 -3.54 -2.82 -10.20
C ARG A 199 -4.85 -3.36 -10.75
N LEU A 200 -5.82 -3.62 -9.88
CA LEU A 200 -7.17 -4.00 -10.25
C LEU A 200 -8.08 -2.78 -10.08
N LYS A 201 -8.54 -2.20 -11.19
CA LYS A 201 -9.58 -1.19 -11.18
C LYS A 201 -10.84 -1.80 -11.78
N LEU A 202 -11.79 -2.10 -10.92
CA LEU A 202 -13.09 -2.55 -11.39
C LEU A 202 -13.83 -1.35 -12.00
N ILE A 203 -14.16 -1.47 -13.26
CA ILE A 203 -14.91 -0.43 -13.99
C ILE A 203 -16.38 -0.62 -13.63
N ASP A 204 -17.06 0.43 -13.19
CA ASP A 204 -18.51 0.41 -13.03
C ASP A 204 -19.17 0.14 -14.39
N GLU A 205 -20.25 -0.66 -14.39
CA GLU A 205 -20.98 -1.03 -15.63
C GLU A 205 -21.41 0.19 -16.46
N SER A 206 -21.52 1.37 -15.85
CA SER A 206 -21.81 2.63 -16.54
C SER A 206 -20.63 3.16 -17.38
N GLU A 207 -19.40 2.88 -17.00
CA GLU A 207 -18.20 3.27 -17.76
C GLU A 207 -17.92 2.28 -18.91
N LEU A 208 -18.31 0.99 -18.79
CA LEU A 208 -18.15 -0.02 -19.84
C LEU A 208 -18.92 0.31 -21.13
N ALA A 209 -20.05 1.02 -21.02
CA ALA A 209 -20.84 1.40 -22.20
C ALA A 209 -20.14 2.42 -23.10
N GLU A 210 -19.16 3.16 -22.61
CA GLU A 210 -18.39 4.14 -23.37
C GLU A 210 -17.10 3.55 -23.98
N GLU A 211 -16.50 2.51 -23.38
CA GLU A 211 -15.24 1.90 -23.84
C GLU A 211 -15.44 0.80 -24.92
N GLU A 212 -16.60 0.17 -25.04
CA GLU A 212 -16.85 -0.84 -26.08
C GLU A 212 -16.71 -0.30 -27.54
N GLN A 213 -16.61 1.04 -27.73
CA GLN A 213 -16.38 1.62 -29.04
C GLN A 213 -14.89 1.69 -29.46
N HIS A 214 -13.95 1.35 -28.59
CA HIS A 214 -12.51 1.37 -28.87
C HIS A 214 -11.84 0.00 -28.65
N GLY A 215 -12.60 -1.07 -28.81
CA GLY A 215 -12.10 -2.42 -28.68
C GLY A 215 -11.06 -2.77 -29.76
N ASP A 216 -9.80 -2.85 -29.35
CA ASP A 216 -8.83 -3.63 -30.09
C ASP A 216 -7.87 -4.37 -29.13
N GLY A 217 -8.00 -5.70 -29.17
CA GLY A 217 -6.92 -6.64 -28.92
C GLY A 217 -6.46 -6.81 -27.49
N LEU A 218 -6.84 -7.94 -26.89
CA LEU A 218 -6.02 -8.63 -25.89
C LEU A 218 -4.64 -8.90 -26.52
N GLY A 219 -3.76 -7.89 -26.53
CA GLY A 219 -2.35 -8.06 -26.82
C GLY A 219 -1.76 -9.04 -25.80
N ASP A 220 -0.88 -9.90 -26.26
CA ASP A 220 -0.22 -10.89 -25.42
C ASP A 220 0.52 -10.16 -24.30
N ALA A 221 0.05 -10.27 -23.06
CA ALA A 221 0.58 -9.51 -21.90
C ALA A 221 2.09 -9.73 -21.70
N ASP A 222 2.65 -10.82 -22.23
CA ASP A 222 4.09 -11.11 -22.22
C ASP A 222 4.88 -10.27 -23.24
N GLU A 223 4.29 -9.88 -24.40
CA GLU A 223 4.96 -9.03 -25.40
C GLU A 223 5.04 -7.57 -24.92
N ASP A 224 3.97 -7.02 -24.36
CA ASP A 224 3.94 -5.65 -23.86
C ASP A 224 4.93 -5.39 -22.70
N LEU A 225 5.09 -6.35 -21.80
CA LEU A 225 6.07 -6.26 -20.72
C LEU A 225 7.50 -6.42 -21.24
N SER A 226 7.73 -7.27 -22.23
CA SER A 226 9.04 -7.47 -22.87
C SER A 226 9.53 -6.18 -23.56
N ASP A 227 8.65 -5.44 -24.22
CA ASP A 227 8.99 -4.20 -24.92
C ASP A 227 9.33 -3.06 -23.94
N ILE A 228 8.68 -3.01 -22.78
CA ILE A 228 8.96 -2.01 -21.74
C ILE A 228 10.32 -2.27 -21.10
N PHE A 229 10.66 -3.53 -20.83
CA PHE A 229 11.93 -3.93 -20.22
C PHE A 229 13.07 -4.10 -21.25
N GLY A 230 12.76 -4.43 -22.51
CA GLY A 230 13.71 -4.42 -23.60
C GLY A 230 14.27 -3.04 -23.94
N GLY A 231 13.53 -1.99 -23.56
CA GLY A 231 13.94 -0.59 -23.68
C GLY A 231 14.92 -0.09 -22.62
N LEU A 232 15.23 -0.86 -21.57
CA LEU A 232 16.22 -0.51 -20.55
C LEU A 232 17.65 -0.30 -21.09
N ASN A 233 17.93 -0.78 -22.30
CA ASN A 233 19.21 -0.58 -23.00
C ASN A 233 19.26 0.65 -23.92
N THR A 234 18.21 1.45 -24.00
CA THR A 234 18.21 2.65 -24.84
C THR A 234 17.94 3.89 -24.01
N HIS A 235 18.97 4.67 -23.74
CA HIS A 235 18.95 6.03 -23.18
C HIS A 235 17.95 6.93 -23.93
N ARG A 236 16.67 6.86 -23.64
CA ARG A 236 15.71 7.83 -24.14
C ARG A 236 14.73 8.26 -23.05
N ARG A 237 15.06 9.42 -22.47
CA ARG A 237 14.14 10.25 -21.69
C ARG A 237 12.77 10.25 -22.34
N ARG A 238 11.77 9.65 -21.71
CA ARG A 238 10.41 10.08 -21.83
C ARG A 238 9.94 10.63 -20.49
N ARG A 239 9.72 11.90 -20.51
CA ARG A 239 9.19 12.74 -19.43
C ARG A 239 7.67 12.83 -19.65
N ASP A 240 7.00 11.69 -19.62
CA ASP A 240 5.54 11.62 -19.62
C ASP A 240 5.13 10.52 -18.62
N GLY A 241 4.93 10.97 -17.35
CA GLY A 241 4.72 10.08 -16.20
C GLY A 241 3.28 9.59 -16.04
N ASP A 242 2.38 9.88 -16.98
CA ASP A 242 0.95 9.59 -16.79
C ASP A 242 0.43 8.46 -17.70
N GLU A 243 1.02 8.25 -18.86
CA GLU A 243 0.53 7.21 -19.79
C GLU A 243 0.95 5.78 -19.46
N THR A 244 2.01 5.58 -18.67
CA THR A 244 2.49 4.23 -18.31
C THR A 244 1.67 3.58 -17.19
N SER A 245 1.03 4.37 -16.34
CA SER A 245 0.23 3.87 -15.21
C SER A 245 -1.02 3.11 -15.68
N ASN A 246 -1.59 3.44 -16.83
CA ASN A 246 -2.82 2.81 -17.33
C ASN A 246 -2.60 1.43 -17.97
N LYS A 247 -1.39 1.11 -18.45
CA LYS A 247 -1.12 -0.14 -19.17
C LYS A 247 -1.21 -1.41 -18.33
N PHE A 248 -1.04 -1.30 -17.01
CA PHE A 248 -1.07 -2.45 -16.07
C PHE A 248 -2.29 -2.42 -15.15
N THR A 249 -3.32 -1.69 -15.53
CA THR A 249 -4.59 -1.66 -14.81
C THR A 249 -5.50 -2.73 -15.39
N ALA A 250 -5.80 -3.76 -14.59
CA ALA A 250 -6.71 -4.82 -14.95
C ALA A 250 -8.15 -4.41 -14.63
N THR A 251 -9.09 -4.76 -15.49
CA THR A 251 -10.53 -4.51 -15.31
C THR A 251 -11.28 -5.74 -14.82
N SER A 252 -10.60 -6.89 -14.74
CA SER A 252 -11.18 -8.14 -14.27
C SER A 252 -10.18 -8.96 -13.45
N ALA A 253 -10.68 -9.82 -12.56
CA ALA A 253 -9.86 -10.69 -11.74
C ALA A 253 -8.95 -11.66 -12.54
N PRO A 254 -9.40 -12.31 -13.65
CA PRO A 254 -8.52 -13.12 -14.48
C PRO A 254 -7.40 -12.31 -15.13
N GLN A 255 -7.69 -11.12 -15.64
CA GLN A 255 -6.70 -10.21 -16.23
C GLN A 255 -5.68 -9.75 -15.18
N PHE A 256 -6.15 -9.39 -13.98
CA PHE A 256 -5.27 -9.04 -12.87
C PHE A 256 -4.31 -10.18 -12.51
N SER A 257 -4.82 -11.42 -12.40
CA SER A 257 -3.98 -12.58 -12.13
C SER A 257 -2.92 -12.78 -13.22
N ALA A 258 -3.30 -12.67 -14.51
CA ALA A 258 -2.38 -12.80 -15.63
C ALA A 258 -1.28 -11.72 -15.62
N PHE A 259 -1.66 -10.44 -15.40
CA PHE A 259 -0.70 -9.35 -15.30
C PHE A 259 0.23 -9.54 -14.09
N ARG A 260 -0.31 -9.97 -12.95
CA ARG A 260 0.48 -10.24 -11.76
C ARG A 260 1.49 -11.36 -11.97
N GLU A 261 1.11 -12.46 -12.60
CA GLU A 261 2.02 -13.55 -12.92
C GLU A 261 3.13 -13.12 -13.87
N ALA A 262 2.78 -12.39 -14.95
CA ALA A 262 3.75 -11.86 -15.89
C ALA A 262 4.75 -10.90 -15.20
N TRP A 263 4.24 -9.99 -14.36
CA TRP A 263 5.06 -9.07 -13.59
C TRP A 263 6.00 -9.80 -12.59
N VAL A 264 5.49 -10.79 -11.85
CA VAL A 264 6.32 -11.61 -10.94
C VAL A 264 7.44 -12.31 -11.71
N ARG A 265 7.16 -12.85 -12.92
CA ARG A 265 8.21 -13.42 -13.77
C ARG A 265 9.30 -12.41 -14.15
N GLN A 266 8.92 -11.15 -14.41
CA GLN A 266 9.91 -10.08 -14.67
C GLN A 266 10.74 -9.74 -13.43
N VAL A 267 10.09 -9.60 -12.27
CA VAL A 267 10.82 -9.38 -11.00
C VAL A 267 11.80 -10.53 -10.77
N GLN A 268 11.38 -11.78 -10.97
CA GLN A 268 12.25 -12.95 -10.81
C GLN A 268 13.44 -12.94 -11.77
N ARG A 269 13.24 -12.52 -13.04
CA ARG A 269 14.36 -12.37 -14.00
C ARG A 269 15.41 -11.37 -13.51
N VAL A 270 14.99 -10.26 -12.90
CA VAL A 270 15.92 -9.29 -12.32
C VAL A 270 16.65 -9.86 -11.12
N ILE A 271 15.97 -10.64 -10.25
CA ILE A 271 16.60 -11.32 -9.11
C ILE A 271 17.68 -12.31 -9.59
N ASP A 272 17.39 -13.03 -10.70
CA ASP A 272 18.25 -14.07 -11.25
C ASP A 272 19.39 -13.51 -12.12
N ASP A 273 19.34 -12.21 -12.46
CA ASP A 273 20.41 -11.53 -13.19
C ASP A 273 21.62 -11.26 -12.28
N ASN A 274 22.44 -12.30 -12.11
CA ASN A 274 23.64 -12.20 -11.30
C ASN A 274 24.61 -11.13 -11.83
N ALA A 275 24.66 -10.89 -13.13
CA ALA A 275 25.58 -9.90 -13.71
C ALA A 275 25.24 -8.49 -13.22
N LEU A 276 23.95 -8.15 -13.13
CA LEU A 276 23.49 -6.85 -12.61
C LEU A 276 23.89 -6.65 -11.15
N PHE A 277 23.73 -7.68 -10.31
CA PHE A 277 24.09 -7.61 -8.90
C PHE A 277 25.62 -7.72 -8.66
N ASP A 278 26.33 -8.56 -9.39
CA ASP A 278 27.77 -8.76 -9.24
C ASP A 278 28.56 -7.47 -9.54
N THR A 279 28.06 -6.66 -10.49
CA THR A 279 28.66 -5.35 -10.80
C THR A 279 28.47 -4.32 -9.66
N CYS A 280 27.44 -4.46 -8.84
CA CYS A 280 27.22 -3.63 -7.66
C CYS A 280 27.99 -4.13 -6.42
N GLY A 281 28.50 -5.36 -6.43
CA GLY A 281 29.17 -6.01 -5.31
C GLY A 281 28.24 -6.24 -4.12
N ASP A 282 28.83 -6.46 -2.94
CA ASP A 282 28.10 -6.66 -1.67
C ASP A 282 27.67 -5.33 -1.02
N SER A 283 27.28 -4.34 -1.83
CA SER A 283 26.83 -3.05 -1.32
C SER A 283 25.48 -3.15 -0.61
N GLU A 284 25.23 -2.27 0.35
CA GLU A 284 23.93 -2.17 1.02
C GLU A 284 22.80 -1.90 0.04
N LEU A 285 23.08 -1.13 -1.03
CA LEU A 285 22.16 -0.91 -2.14
C LEU A 285 21.75 -2.23 -2.80
N ALA A 286 22.72 -3.07 -3.17
CA ALA A 286 22.43 -4.37 -3.81
C ALA A 286 21.61 -5.28 -2.90
N GLN A 287 21.94 -5.31 -1.60
CA GLN A 287 21.20 -6.08 -0.59
C GLN A 287 19.77 -5.52 -0.40
N GLY A 288 19.62 -4.20 -0.28
CA GLY A 288 18.33 -3.54 -0.15
C GLY A 288 17.42 -3.75 -1.36
N CYS A 289 17.96 -3.61 -2.58
CA CYS A 289 17.25 -3.89 -3.82
C CYS A 289 16.83 -5.37 -3.91
N ARG A 290 17.72 -6.30 -3.59
CA ARG A 290 17.41 -7.74 -3.58
C ARG A 290 16.30 -8.07 -2.59
N ALA A 291 16.34 -7.50 -1.39
CA ALA A 291 15.31 -7.68 -0.37
C ALA A 291 13.94 -7.13 -0.82
N ALA A 292 13.92 -5.98 -1.48
CA ALA A 292 12.69 -5.41 -2.06
C ALA A 292 12.13 -6.30 -3.16
N LEU A 293 12.95 -6.77 -4.10
CA LEU A 293 12.52 -7.66 -5.18
C LEU A 293 12.00 -9.00 -4.65
N GLN A 294 12.66 -9.60 -3.65
CA GLN A 294 12.19 -10.81 -2.98
C GLN A 294 10.84 -10.59 -2.28
N THR A 295 10.62 -9.41 -1.73
CA THR A 295 9.32 -9.02 -1.16
C THR A 295 8.24 -8.94 -2.23
N MET A 296 8.54 -8.35 -3.38
CA MET A 296 7.62 -8.23 -4.52
C MET A 296 7.16 -9.59 -5.08
N VAL A 297 8.03 -10.59 -5.12
CA VAL A 297 7.66 -11.95 -5.55
C VAL A 297 6.92 -12.75 -4.49
N GLY A 298 6.71 -12.19 -3.30
CA GLY A 298 5.92 -12.81 -2.25
C GLY A 298 6.69 -13.80 -1.37
N GLU A 299 8.02 -13.69 -1.30
CA GLU A 299 8.82 -14.53 -0.41
C GLU A 299 8.50 -14.22 1.06
N GLU A 300 7.99 -15.20 1.80
CA GLU A 300 7.48 -15.00 3.17
C GLU A 300 8.55 -14.48 4.14
N THR A 301 9.78 -14.96 4.00
CA THR A 301 10.89 -14.51 4.83
C THR A 301 11.30 -13.08 4.55
N ALA A 302 11.26 -12.67 3.27
CA ALA A 302 11.52 -11.30 2.85
C ALA A 302 10.41 -10.34 3.33
N ILE A 303 9.14 -10.72 3.19
CA ILE A 303 8.00 -9.95 3.71
C ILE A 303 8.13 -9.73 5.22
N LYS A 304 8.39 -10.80 6.00
CA LYS A 304 8.56 -10.68 7.46
C LYS A 304 9.75 -9.80 7.84
N ARG A 305 10.84 -9.86 7.10
CA ARG A 305 12.01 -9.02 7.32
C ARG A 305 11.73 -7.57 6.96
N ALA A 306 11.05 -7.32 5.84
CA ALA A 306 10.68 -5.99 5.39
C ALA A 306 9.77 -5.28 6.39
N VAL A 307 8.76 -5.95 6.89
CA VAL A 307 7.84 -5.41 7.91
C VAL A 307 8.57 -5.20 9.25
N GLY A 308 9.47 -6.12 9.62
CA GLY A 308 10.25 -6.06 10.85
C GLY A 308 9.69 -6.94 11.97
N ALA A 309 10.57 -7.39 12.84
CA ALA A 309 10.21 -8.33 13.92
C ALA A 309 9.34 -7.72 15.03
N ASN A 310 9.40 -6.40 15.20
CA ASN A 310 8.69 -5.66 16.23
C ASN A 310 7.52 -4.82 15.66
N SER A 311 7.14 -5.09 14.42
CA SER A 311 6.03 -4.40 13.78
C SER A 311 4.67 -4.94 14.22
N ASN A 312 3.64 -4.24 13.82
CA ASN A 312 2.26 -4.62 14.07
C ASN A 312 1.85 -5.84 13.21
N TRP A 313 0.99 -6.72 13.76
CA TRP A 313 0.41 -7.84 13.02
C TRP A 313 -0.38 -7.38 11.77
N LEU A 314 -0.99 -6.18 11.81
CA LEU A 314 -1.74 -5.62 10.69
C LEU A 314 -0.82 -5.27 9.52
N GLU A 315 0.35 -4.69 9.76
CA GLU A 315 1.35 -4.45 8.70
C GLU A 315 1.77 -5.77 8.03
N LEU A 316 2.00 -6.82 8.82
CA LEU A 316 2.33 -8.14 8.27
C LEU A 316 1.16 -8.73 7.47
N PHE A 317 -0.08 -8.52 7.92
CA PHE A 317 -1.28 -8.96 7.24
C PHE A 317 -1.41 -8.25 5.87
N ILE A 318 -1.34 -6.93 5.83
CA ILE A 318 -1.41 -6.13 4.60
C ILE A 318 -0.27 -6.50 3.64
N ALA A 319 0.97 -6.56 4.11
CA ALA A 319 2.12 -6.94 3.29
C ALA A 319 1.97 -8.35 2.69
N SER A 320 1.42 -9.29 3.47
CA SER A 320 1.18 -10.65 3.01
C SER A 320 0.03 -10.73 2.01
N ALA A 321 -1.07 -10.03 2.26
CA ALA A 321 -2.21 -9.94 1.35
C ALA A 321 -1.77 -9.39 -0.01
N ARG A 322 -1.01 -8.29 0.00
CA ARG A 322 -0.55 -7.62 -1.21
C ARG A 322 0.45 -8.44 -2.03
N ASN A 323 1.46 -9.04 -1.38
CA ASN A 323 2.59 -9.61 -2.11
C ASN A 323 2.46 -11.13 -2.34
N LYS A 324 1.82 -11.85 -1.42
CA LYS A 324 1.72 -13.31 -1.48
C LYS A 324 0.30 -13.81 -1.78
N PHE A 325 -0.72 -13.17 -1.22
CA PHE A 325 -2.11 -13.60 -1.35
C PHE A 325 -2.93 -12.59 -2.15
N VAL A 326 -2.42 -12.22 -3.33
CA VAL A 326 -3.00 -11.17 -4.21
C VAL A 326 -4.45 -11.42 -4.62
N SER A 327 -4.91 -12.66 -4.59
CA SER A 327 -6.31 -13.05 -4.83
C SER A 327 -7.04 -13.34 -3.53
N LEU A 328 -6.65 -12.69 -2.43
CA LEU A 328 -7.27 -12.87 -1.11
C LEU A 328 -8.77 -12.58 -1.17
N ARG A 329 -9.57 -13.53 -0.67
CA ARG A 329 -11.03 -13.41 -0.62
C ARG A 329 -11.50 -13.33 0.83
N VAL A 330 -12.64 -12.66 1.03
CA VAL A 330 -13.25 -12.51 2.37
C VAL A 330 -13.57 -13.88 2.97
N ALA A 331 -14.20 -14.76 2.21
CA ALA A 331 -14.70 -16.04 2.73
C ALA A 331 -13.55 -17.00 3.07
N GLY A 332 -13.15 -17.03 4.34
CA GLY A 332 -12.21 -18.00 4.91
C GLY A 332 -10.72 -17.63 4.77
N ASP A 333 -10.31 -17.05 3.66
CA ASP A 333 -8.90 -16.76 3.41
C ASP A 333 -8.36 -15.63 4.28
N CYS A 334 -9.14 -14.55 4.44
CA CYS A 334 -8.80 -13.43 5.32
C CYS A 334 -8.58 -13.88 6.77
N ALA A 335 -9.52 -14.63 7.33
CA ALA A 335 -9.44 -15.10 8.70
C ALA A 335 -8.24 -16.06 8.92
N ALA A 336 -7.92 -16.90 7.93
CA ALA A 336 -6.78 -17.81 8.01
C ALA A 336 -5.45 -17.03 8.01
N LEU A 337 -5.31 -16.05 7.11
CA LEU A 337 -4.14 -15.19 7.03
C LEU A 337 -3.98 -14.35 8.30
N LEU A 338 -5.07 -13.75 8.78
CA LEU A 338 -5.12 -12.95 10.00
C LEU A 338 -4.55 -13.71 11.20
N ARG A 339 -5.07 -14.92 11.46
CA ARG A 339 -4.61 -15.77 12.57
C ARG A 339 -3.12 -16.09 12.45
N LYS A 340 -2.63 -16.35 11.25
CA LYS A 340 -1.21 -16.58 10.99
C LYS A 340 -0.35 -15.36 11.32
N CYS A 341 -0.80 -14.16 10.96
CA CYS A 341 -0.07 -12.91 11.22
C CYS A 341 -0.05 -12.58 12.72
N ILE A 342 -1.19 -12.69 13.42
CA ILE A 342 -1.28 -12.49 14.88
C ILE A 342 -0.36 -13.49 15.61
N ALA A 343 -0.37 -14.77 15.22
CA ALA A 343 0.49 -15.78 15.82
C ALA A 343 1.99 -15.51 15.58
N SER A 344 2.34 -14.84 14.46
CA SER A 344 3.74 -14.56 14.09
C SER A 344 4.31 -13.33 14.79
N GLN A 345 3.53 -12.26 14.95
CA GLN A 345 4.01 -10.97 15.49
C GLN A 345 3.74 -10.82 17.01
N GLY A 346 2.87 -11.64 17.58
CA GLY A 346 2.52 -11.55 19.00
C GLY A 346 1.57 -10.39 19.29
N LYS A 347 1.86 -9.62 20.35
CA LYS A 347 0.95 -8.57 20.84
C LYS A 347 0.88 -7.38 19.88
N SER A 348 -0.34 -6.90 19.68
CA SER A 348 -0.61 -5.66 18.96
C SER A 348 -0.08 -4.44 19.73
N HIS A 349 0.30 -3.42 18.96
CA HIS A 349 0.64 -2.08 19.47
C HIS A 349 -0.56 -1.11 19.39
N HIS A 350 -1.71 -1.58 18.87
CA HIS A 350 -2.94 -0.81 18.81
C HIS A 350 -3.61 -0.68 20.18
N SER A 351 -4.62 0.17 20.28
CA SER A 351 -5.56 0.05 21.38
C SER A 351 -6.26 -1.31 21.29
N PRO A 352 -6.45 -2.02 22.40
CA PRO A 352 -7.15 -3.31 22.41
C PRO A 352 -8.56 -3.22 21.80
N GLU A 353 -9.20 -2.05 21.90
CA GLU A 353 -10.51 -1.76 21.35
C GLU A 353 -10.50 -1.78 19.81
N LEU A 354 -9.52 -1.11 19.22
CA LEU A 354 -9.37 -1.04 17.76
C LEU A 354 -8.99 -2.41 17.20
N ASP A 355 -8.16 -3.18 17.90
CA ASP A 355 -7.84 -4.54 17.52
C ASP A 355 -9.08 -5.43 17.49
N GLU A 356 -9.90 -5.39 18.53
CA GLU A 356 -11.15 -6.19 18.60
C GLU A 356 -12.07 -5.86 17.42
N LEU A 357 -12.19 -4.58 17.07
CA LEU A 357 -12.96 -4.11 15.91
C LEU A 357 -12.38 -4.64 14.59
N ILE A 358 -11.10 -4.39 14.32
CA ILE A 358 -10.47 -4.78 13.05
C ILE A 358 -10.47 -6.30 12.89
N ILE A 359 -10.14 -7.05 13.94
CA ILE A 359 -10.13 -8.52 13.91
C ILE A 359 -11.52 -9.08 13.60
N SER A 360 -12.56 -8.59 14.29
CA SER A 360 -13.93 -9.07 14.05
C SER A 360 -14.41 -8.81 12.62
N ILE A 361 -14.04 -7.66 12.05
CA ILE A 361 -14.38 -7.31 10.67
C ILE A 361 -13.62 -8.21 9.66
N LEU A 362 -12.31 -8.40 9.85
CA LEU A 362 -11.50 -9.25 8.96
C LEU A 362 -11.84 -10.75 9.07
N GLU A 363 -12.42 -11.19 10.17
CA GLU A 363 -13.01 -12.54 10.31
C GLU A 363 -14.37 -12.66 9.61
N ALA A 364 -14.93 -11.54 9.14
CA ALA A 364 -16.25 -11.46 8.50
C ALA A 364 -17.40 -12.03 9.36
N ASP A 365 -17.28 -11.89 10.68
CA ASP A 365 -18.32 -12.34 11.64
C ASP A 365 -19.20 -11.15 12.02
N ALA A 366 -20.35 -11.03 11.35
CA ALA A 366 -21.31 -9.95 11.58
C ALA A 366 -21.75 -9.84 13.06
N SER A 367 -21.88 -10.97 13.78
CA SER A 367 -22.27 -10.97 15.20
C SER A 367 -21.15 -10.43 16.09
N ALA A 368 -19.91 -10.83 15.82
CA ALA A 368 -18.73 -10.30 16.52
C ALA A 368 -18.55 -8.81 16.24
N VAL A 369 -18.73 -8.37 14.98
CA VAL A 369 -18.67 -6.93 14.60
C VAL A 369 -19.71 -6.13 15.35
N ALA A 370 -20.98 -6.55 15.36
CA ALA A 370 -22.04 -5.85 16.09
C ALA A 370 -21.74 -5.77 17.60
N SER A 371 -21.20 -6.84 18.19
CA SER A 371 -20.79 -6.86 19.59
C SER A 371 -19.62 -5.89 19.87
N ALA A 372 -18.57 -5.91 19.06
CA ALA A 372 -17.40 -5.03 19.21
C ALA A 372 -17.79 -3.55 19.00
N VAL A 373 -18.61 -3.25 17.98
CA VAL A 373 -19.14 -1.90 17.73
C VAL A 373 -19.99 -1.41 18.90
N SER A 374 -20.89 -2.25 19.43
CA SER A 374 -21.72 -1.90 20.60
C SER A 374 -20.90 -1.59 21.86
N LYS A 375 -19.73 -2.21 21.99
CA LYS A 375 -18.84 -2.07 23.15
C LYS A 375 -17.93 -0.84 23.05
N HIS A 376 -17.44 -0.54 21.86
CA HIS A 376 -16.33 0.43 21.66
C HIS A 376 -16.74 1.71 20.92
N LEU A 377 -17.86 1.69 20.20
CA LEU A 377 -18.36 2.82 19.44
C LEU A 377 -19.74 3.24 19.96
N ASP A 378 -20.34 4.26 19.36
CA ASP A 378 -21.61 4.79 19.81
C ASP A 378 -22.83 4.08 19.17
N ALA A 379 -24.03 4.36 19.71
CA ALA A 379 -25.27 3.75 19.23
C ALA A 379 -25.63 4.17 17.79
N TRP A 380 -25.20 5.37 17.35
CA TRP A 380 -25.40 5.81 15.98
C TRP A 380 -24.61 4.94 15.01
N PHE A 381 -23.33 4.70 15.34
CA PHE A 381 -22.47 3.85 14.53
C PHE A 381 -23.00 2.41 14.45
N LEU A 382 -23.44 1.86 15.61
CA LEU A 382 -24.04 0.53 15.66
C LEU A 382 -25.28 0.42 14.77
N ALA A 383 -26.17 1.42 14.79
CA ALA A 383 -27.38 1.41 13.96
C ALA A 383 -27.02 1.37 12.46
N ASN A 384 -26.06 2.19 12.03
CA ASN A 384 -25.63 2.22 10.62
C ASN A 384 -24.91 0.93 10.20
N VAL A 385 -24.06 0.36 11.06
CA VAL A 385 -23.41 -0.93 10.79
C VAL A 385 -24.45 -2.06 10.71
N ALA A 386 -25.45 -2.06 11.58
CA ALA A 386 -26.52 -3.08 11.56
C ALA A 386 -27.38 -3.02 10.28
N GLU A 387 -27.50 -1.86 9.64
CA GLU A 387 -28.16 -1.74 8.32
C GLU A 387 -27.28 -2.23 7.16
N MET A 388 -25.96 -2.27 7.36
CA MET A 388 -25.00 -2.71 6.36
C MET A 388 -24.76 -4.24 6.42
N LEU A 389 -24.75 -4.82 7.64
CA LEU A 389 -24.53 -6.26 7.88
C LEU A 389 -25.76 -7.11 7.53
#